data_86689c8a8c1fe3bce74a2e6c5558cd88
#
_entry.id   86689c8a8c1fe3bce74a2e6c5558cd88
#
_cell.length_a   1.000
_cell.length_b   1.000
_cell.length_c   1.000
_cell.angle_alpha   90.00
_cell.angle_beta   90.00
_cell.angle_gamma   90.00
#
_symmetry.space_group_name_H-M   'P 1'
#
loop_
_entity.id
_entity.type
_entity.pdbx_description
1 polymer ?
#
loop_
_entity_poly.entity_id
_entity_poly.type
_entity_poly.pdbx_seq_one_letter_code
_entity_poly.pdbx_strand_id
1 'polypeptide(L)'
;MTFRSLAWLIAFAAPGPLAAQGTTDSSFAAMQHRGAMVMGVDQYTSQHTFDLLPDGGRISLVRDATDTVGVRTIRAHMQDIARSFAAGDFAHAFAVHQHELPGTDEMRQRRAAIQYRVDTLPGGGAVRIISSDSLAVQAIHQFLSAQRMEHQH
;
A
#
# COMPACT_ATOMS: atom_id res chain seq x y z
N MET A 1 -25.47 7.48 -70.52
CA MET A 1 -26.06 7.92 -69.26
C MET A 1 -25.49 7.01 -68.19
N THR A 2 -24.50 7.49 -67.45
CA THR A 2 -23.79 6.73 -66.42
C THR A 2 -24.13 7.30 -65.05
N PHE A 3 -24.89 6.52 -64.25
CA PHE A 3 -25.18 6.88 -62.85
C PHE A 3 -24.00 6.52 -61.94
N ARG A 4 -23.38 7.52 -61.32
CA ARG A 4 -22.36 7.35 -60.28
C ARG A 4 -23.05 7.34 -58.89
N SER A 5 -23.09 6.15 -58.28
CA SER A 5 -23.57 6.01 -56.87
C SER A 5 -22.51 6.49 -55.92
N LEU A 6 -22.86 7.51 -55.11
CA LEU A 6 -22.03 8.06 -54.03
C LEU A 6 -22.32 7.28 -52.74
N ALA A 7 -21.38 6.43 -52.30
CA ALA A 7 -21.50 5.72 -51.03
C ALA A 7 -21.02 6.62 -49.90
N TRP A 8 -21.90 6.94 -48.95
CA TRP A 8 -21.56 7.62 -47.71
C TRP A 8 -21.03 6.61 -46.68
N LEU A 9 -19.75 6.72 -46.31
CA LEU A 9 -19.16 6.00 -45.21
C LEU A 9 -19.48 6.78 -43.89
N ILE A 10 -20.40 6.23 -43.08
CA ILE A 10 -20.62 6.70 -41.72
C ILE A 10 -19.57 6.05 -40.82
N ALA A 11 -18.60 6.83 -40.38
CA ALA A 11 -17.64 6.39 -39.38
C ALA A 11 -18.31 6.39 -37.98
N PHE A 12 -18.54 5.19 -37.41
CA PHE A 12 -18.93 5.03 -36.03
C PHE A 12 -17.69 5.26 -35.18
N ALA A 13 -17.63 6.37 -34.47
CA ALA A 13 -16.66 6.60 -33.38
C ALA A 13 -17.10 5.76 -32.18
N ALA A 14 -16.30 4.77 -31.81
CA ALA A 14 -16.49 4.01 -30.59
C ALA A 14 -16.22 4.93 -29.37
N PRO A 15 -17.10 4.96 -28.36
CA PRO A 15 -16.80 5.70 -27.12
C PRO A 15 -15.65 5.00 -26.39
N GLY A 16 -14.56 5.71 -26.17
CA GLY A 16 -13.41 5.23 -25.42
C GLY A 16 -13.74 5.04 -23.90
N PRO A 17 -12.90 4.34 -23.14
CA PRO A 17 -13.17 3.92 -21.75
C PRO A 17 -12.93 5.07 -20.77
N LEU A 18 -13.78 6.12 -20.75
CA LEU A 18 -13.71 7.19 -19.73
C LEU A 18 -14.27 6.77 -18.36
N ALA A 19 -15.07 5.70 -18.27
CA ALA A 19 -15.73 5.30 -17.03
C ALA A 19 -14.80 4.54 -16.05
N ALA A 20 -13.73 3.91 -16.54
CA ALA A 20 -12.84 3.08 -15.70
C ALA A 20 -11.82 3.93 -14.89
N GLN A 21 -11.37 5.06 -15.41
CA GLN A 21 -10.39 5.93 -14.73
C GLN A 21 -11.01 6.67 -13.53
N GLY A 22 -12.25 7.16 -13.66
CA GLY A 22 -12.90 7.88 -12.56
C GLY A 22 -13.21 7.03 -11.32
N THR A 23 -13.40 5.71 -11.47
CA THR A 23 -13.65 4.79 -10.34
C THR A 23 -12.35 4.40 -9.61
N THR A 24 -11.23 4.26 -10.33
CA THR A 24 -9.90 4.00 -9.74
C THR A 24 -9.41 5.22 -8.95
N ASP A 25 -9.57 6.43 -9.48
CA ASP A 25 -9.15 7.66 -8.80
C ASP A 25 -9.94 7.89 -7.50
N SER A 26 -11.25 7.60 -7.49
CA SER A 26 -12.08 7.76 -6.28
C SER A 26 -11.76 6.70 -5.22
N SER A 27 -11.47 5.47 -5.60
CA SER A 27 -11.09 4.40 -4.65
C SER A 27 -9.71 4.64 -4.05
N PHE A 28 -8.76 5.13 -4.83
CA PHE A 28 -7.44 5.55 -4.36
C PHE A 28 -7.54 6.73 -3.38
N ALA A 29 -8.29 7.78 -3.72
CA ALA A 29 -8.49 8.92 -2.82
C ALA A 29 -9.14 8.50 -1.49
N ALA A 30 -10.12 7.58 -1.52
CA ALA A 30 -10.73 7.03 -0.32
C ALA A 30 -9.72 6.23 0.54
N MET A 31 -8.84 5.45 -0.09
CA MET A 31 -7.76 4.72 0.60
C MET A 31 -6.76 5.71 1.24
N GLN A 32 -6.34 6.75 0.53
CA GLN A 32 -5.46 7.79 1.07
C GLN A 32 -6.08 8.50 2.28
N HIS A 33 -7.38 8.78 2.23
CA HIS A 33 -8.10 9.37 3.36
C HIS A 33 -8.13 8.42 4.58
N ARG A 34 -8.41 7.13 4.39
CA ARG A 34 -8.35 6.13 5.46
C ARG A 34 -6.92 6.00 6.01
N GLY A 35 -5.93 5.99 5.11
CA GLY A 35 -4.51 5.99 5.48
C GLY A 35 -4.16 7.18 6.39
N ALA A 36 -4.61 8.39 6.04
CA ALA A 36 -4.39 9.58 6.87
C ALA A 36 -5.03 9.44 8.27
N MET A 37 -6.22 8.86 8.37
CA MET A 37 -6.87 8.61 9.67
C MET A 37 -6.13 7.56 10.50
N VAL A 38 -5.66 6.48 9.89
CA VAL A 38 -4.99 5.37 10.58
C VAL A 38 -3.57 5.77 11.00
N MET A 39 -2.83 6.45 10.12
CA MET A 39 -1.42 6.81 10.34
C MET A 39 -1.24 8.18 11.03
N GLY A 40 -2.31 8.99 11.11
CA GLY A 40 -2.31 10.31 11.75
C GLY A 40 -1.52 11.37 10.97
N VAL A 41 -1.18 11.12 9.70
CA VAL A 41 -0.47 12.06 8.82
C VAL A 41 -1.07 12.03 7.42
N ASP A 42 -1.00 13.18 6.73
CA ASP A 42 -1.43 13.33 5.36
C ASP A 42 -0.57 12.46 4.43
N GLN A 43 -1.23 11.60 3.65
CA GLN A 43 -0.58 10.64 2.77
C GLN A 43 -0.01 11.29 1.50
N TYR A 44 -0.57 12.42 1.05
CA TYR A 44 -0.07 13.15 -0.13
C TYR A 44 1.23 13.92 0.15
N THR A 45 1.50 14.24 1.42
CA THR A 45 2.73 14.92 1.85
C THR A 45 3.72 13.97 2.55
N SER A 46 3.44 12.67 2.50
CA SER A 46 4.26 11.60 3.07
C SER A 46 4.62 10.59 1.98
N GLN A 47 5.78 9.94 2.12
CA GLN A 47 6.22 8.88 1.22
C GLN A 47 6.15 7.54 1.95
N HIS A 48 5.31 6.63 1.46
CA HIS A 48 5.18 5.26 1.95
C HIS A 48 5.91 4.32 0.99
N THR A 49 6.80 3.47 1.51
CA THR A 49 7.53 2.48 0.70
C THR A 49 7.46 1.09 1.31
N PHE A 50 7.45 0.08 0.44
CA PHE A 50 7.36 -1.34 0.77
C PHE A 50 8.47 -2.09 0.04
N ASP A 51 9.56 -2.41 0.75
CA ASP A 51 10.73 -3.05 0.17
C ASP A 51 10.71 -4.55 0.44
N LEU A 52 10.87 -5.37 -0.60
CA LEU A 52 11.10 -6.79 -0.46
C LEU A 52 12.60 -7.03 -0.27
N LEU A 53 12.95 -7.80 0.77
CA LEU A 53 14.34 -8.12 1.11
C LEU A 53 14.50 -9.64 1.20
N PRO A 54 15.70 -10.20 0.98
CA PRO A 54 15.90 -11.65 0.92
C PRO A 54 15.43 -12.43 2.15
N ASP A 55 15.43 -11.79 3.33
CA ASP A 55 15.03 -12.34 4.62
C ASP A 55 13.72 -11.74 5.16
N GLY A 56 12.87 -11.17 4.28
CA GLY A 56 11.59 -10.58 4.63
C GLY A 56 11.32 -9.26 3.93
N GLY A 57 11.25 -8.14 4.66
CA GLY A 57 11.00 -6.86 4.02
C GLY A 57 11.04 -5.66 4.95
N ARG A 58 10.65 -4.49 4.42
CA ARG A 58 10.61 -3.24 5.17
C ARG A 58 9.43 -2.39 4.72
N ILE A 59 8.72 -1.84 5.68
CA ILE A 59 7.73 -0.78 5.50
C ILE A 59 8.35 0.49 6.02
N SER A 60 8.37 1.58 5.25
CA SER A 60 8.80 2.88 5.74
C SER A 60 7.81 3.98 5.38
N LEU A 61 7.66 4.95 6.29
CA LEU A 61 6.87 6.14 6.09
C LEU A 61 7.71 7.34 6.50
N VAL A 62 7.86 8.28 5.58
CA VAL A 62 8.66 9.49 5.80
C VAL A 62 7.93 10.72 5.24
N ARG A 63 8.25 11.87 5.79
CA ARG A 63 7.81 13.18 5.32
C ARG A 63 8.92 14.21 5.55
N ASP A 64 8.63 15.49 5.32
CA ASP A 64 9.58 16.55 5.61
C ASP A 64 10.07 16.47 7.07
N ALA A 65 11.37 16.33 7.25
CA ALA A 65 12.01 16.20 8.56
C ALA A 65 11.82 17.45 9.47
N THR A 66 11.48 18.59 8.89
CA THR A 66 11.17 19.83 9.64
C THR A 66 9.79 19.80 10.27
N ASP A 67 8.87 18.95 9.79
CA ASP A 67 7.60 18.68 10.48
C ASP A 67 7.81 17.72 11.65
N THR A 68 8.34 18.24 12.73
CA THR A 68 8.68 17.45 13.93
C THR A 68 7.45 16.79 14.57
N VAL A 69 6.25 17.35 14.41
CA VAL A 69 5.00 16.76 14.93
C VAL A 69 4.62 15.53 14.11
N GLY A 70 4.55 15.65 12.78
CA GLY A 70 4.25 14.54 11.88
C GLY A 70 5.29 13.43 11.98
N VAL A 71 6.57 13.77 12.08
CA VAL A 71 7.67 12.78 12.27
C VAL A 71 7.47 11.98 13.56
N ARG A 72 7.10 12.62 14.67
CA ARG A 72 6.80 11.91 15.93
C ARG A 72 5.58 11.00 15.79
N THR A 73 4.53 11.48 15.14
CA THR A 73 3.31 10.70 14.87
C THR A 73 3.64 9.44 14.07
N ILE A 74 4.42 9.56 12.99
CA ILE A 74 4.87 8.42 12.18
C ILE A 74 5.67 7.42 13.04
N ARG A 75 6.61 7.89 13.85
CA ARG A 75 7.43 7.00 14.70
C ARG A 75 6.58 6.22 15.71
N ALA A 76 5.59 6.87 16.33
CA ALA A 76 4.64 6.20 17.23
C ALA A 76 3.83 5.14 16.45
N HIS A 77 3.31 5.49 15.27
CA HIS A 77 2.58 4.57 14.43
C HIS A 77 3.40 3.35 14.00
N MET A 78 4.69 3.51 13.64
CA MET A 78 5.58 2.38 13.32
C MET A 78 5.78 1.44 14.52
N GLN A 79 5.83 1.96 15.74
CA GLN A 79 5.89 1.13 16.94
C GLN A 79 4.58 0.36 17.15
N ASP A 80 3.42 0.98 16.91
CA ASP A 80 2.12 0.32 17.01
C ASP A 80 1.97 -0.79 15.97
N ILE A 81 2.34 -0.53 14.72
CA ILE A 81 2.38 -1.52 13.65
C ILE A 81 3.26 -2.73 14.02
N ALA A 82 4.49 -2.48 14.49
CA ALA A 82 5.39 -3.56 14.85
C ALA A 82 4.81 -4.45 15.98
N ARG A 83 4.17 -3.85 16.98
CA ARG A 83 3.51 -4.59 18.08
C ARG A 83 2.30 -5.38 17.60
N SER A 84 1.42 -4.76 16.82
CA SER A 84 0.21 -5.40 16.28
C SER A 84 0.58 -6.59 15.39
N PHE A 85 1.51 -6.40 14.45
CA PHE A 85 1.93 -7.47 13.54
C PHE A 85 2.64 -8.61 14.27
N ALA A 86 3.45 -8.32 15.29
CA ALA A 86 4.06 -9.34 16.14
C ALA A 86 3.01 -10.18 16.90
N ALA A 87 1.88 -9.56 17.26
CA ALA A 87 0.73 -10.27 17.85
C ALA A 87 -0.10 -11.03 16.80
N GLY A 88 0.16 -10.86 15.49
CA GLY A 88 -0.64 -11.42 14.39
C GLY A 88 -1.88 -10.58 14.08
N ASP A 89 -1.93 -9.34 14.55
CA ASP A 89 -3.02 -8.41 14.29
C ASP A 89 -2.68 -7.48 13.11
N PHE A 90 -3.44 -7.60 12.01
CA PHE A 90 -3.31 -6.80 10.80
C PHE A 90 -4.46 -5.80 10.63
N ALA A 91 -5.18 -5.46 11.72
CA ALA A 91 -6.33 -4.56 11.67
C ALA A 91 -5.99 -3.17 11.09
N HIS A 92 -4.78 -2.65 11.32
CA HIS A 92 -4.34 -1.40 10.72
C HIS A 92 -4.30 -1.47 9.18
N ALA A 93 -3.73 -2.53 8.62
CA ALA A 93 -3.70 -2.74 7.18
C ALA A 93 -5.12 -2.92 6.63
N PHE A 94 -5.96 -3.76 7.28
CA PHE A 94 -7.35 -3.91 6.89
C PHE A 94 -8.14 -2.59 6.92
N ALA A 95 -7.93 -1.73 7.92
CA ALA A 95 -8.61 -0.45 8.03
C ALA A 95 -8.30 0.50 6.87
N VAL A 96 -7.08 0.43 6.31
CA VAL A 96 -6.67 1.22 5.13
C VAL A 96 -7.23 0.61 3.85
N HIS A 97 -7.05 -0.70 3.64
CA HIS A 97 -7.33 -1.38 2.37
C HIS A 97 -8.78 -1.89 2.26
N GLN A 98 -9.50 -2.05 3.38
CA GLN A 98 -10.88 -2.56 3.47
C GLN A 98 -11.06 -4.01 3.01
N HIS A 99 -9.97 -4.75 2.92
CA HIS A 99 -9.95 -6.19 2.67
C HIS A 99 -8.70 -6.82 3.29
N GLU A 100 -8.73 -8.16 3.45
CA GLU A 100 -7.56 -8.92 3.89
C GLU A 100 -6.51 -8.92 2.78
N LEU A 101 -5.27 -8.54 3.13
CA LEU A 101 -4.17 -8.54 2.19
C LEU A 101 -3.56 -9.95 2.06
N PRO A 102 -3.10 -10.33 0.86
CA PRO A 102 -2.39 -11.59 0.65
C PRO A 102 -1.24 -11.77 1.64
N GLY A 103 -1.05 -12.98 2.14
CA GLY A 103 0.03 -13.33 3.06
C GLY A 103 -0.26 -13.09 4.54
N THR A 104 -1.27 -12.29 4.92
CA THR A 104 -1.56 -11.97 6.33
C THR A 104 -1.92 -13.20 7.17
N ASP A 105 -2.66 -14.15 6.61
CA ASP A 105 -3.01 -15.39 7.31
C ASP A 105 -1.80 -16.27 7.60
N GLU A 106 -0.90 -16.44 6.63
CA GLU A 106 0.32 -17.20 6.82
C GLU A 106 1.28 -16.49 7.79
N MET A 107 1.39 -15.16 7.71
CA MET A 107 2.18 -14.37 8.67
C MET A 107 1.61 -14.51 10.09
N ARG A 108 0.28 -14.56 10.26
CA ARG A 108 -0.39 -14.78 11.55
C ARG A 108 -0.08 -16.16 12.10
N GLN A 109 -0.18 -17.20 11.28
CA GLN A 109 0.13 -18.59 11.67
C GLN A 109 1.61 -18.76 12.06
N ARG A 110 2.52 -18.09 11.34
CA ARG A 110 3.98 -18.16 11.56
C ARG A 110 4.55 -17.04 12.40
N ARG A 111 3.71 -16.29 13.14
CA ARG A 111 4.17 -15.11 13.89
C ARG A 111 5.37 -15.35 14.81
N ALA A 112 5.49 -16.57 15.37
CA ALA A 112 6.62 -16.94 16.23
C ALA A 112 7.97 -17.01 15.48
N ALA A 113 7.95 -17.17 14.15
CA ALA A 113 9.14 -17.20 13.29
C ALA A 113 9.44 -15.82 12.65
N ILE A 114 8.62 -14.80 12.90
CA ILE A 114 8.78 -13.47 12.32
C ILE A 114 9.18 -12.46 13.41
N GLN A 115 10.22 -11.69 13.12
CA GLN A 115 10.67 -10.60 13.99
C GLN A 115 10.34 -9.25 13.36
N TYR A 116 9.93 -8.29 14.17
CA TYR A 116 9.63 -6.92 13.76
C TYR A 116 10.52 -5.96 14.52
N ARG A 117 11.32 -5.16 13.81
CA ARG A 117 12.17 -4.11 14.37
C ARG A 117 11.74 -2.76 13.88
N VAL A 118 11.74 -1.77 14.78
CA VAL A 118 11.46 -0.38 14.42
C VAL A 118 12.77 0.36 14.24
N ASP A 119 12.94 0.98 13.10
CA ASP A 119 14.08 1.84 12.77
C ASP A 119 13.62 3.30 12.70
N THR A 120 14.38 4.21 13.32
CA THR A 120 14.15 5.65 13.23
C THR A 120 14.79 6.22 11.99
N LEU A 121 14.01 6.95 11.18
CA LEU A 121 14.49 7.69 10.01
C LEU A 121 14.43 9.20 10.27
N PRO A 122 15.24 10.03 9.58
CA PRO A 122 15.23 11.50 9.75
C PRO A 122 13.82 12.10 9.62
N GLY A 123 13.09 11.74 8.57
CA GLY A 123 11.72 12.20 8.31
C GLY A 123 10.61 11.27 8.82
N GLY A 124 10.91 10.26 9.65
CA GLY A 124 9.87 9.32 10.07
C GLY A 124 10.41 8.05 10.72
N GLY A 125 9.92 6.88 10.24
CA GLY A 125 10.31 5.58 10.77
C GLY A 125 10.08 4.44 9.78
N ALA A 126 10.58 3.27 10.14
CA ALA A 126 10.38 2.04 9.38
C ALA A 126 10.14 0.85 10.31
N VAL A 127 9.43 -0.16 9.80
CA VAL A 127 9.34 -1.50 10.39
C VAL A 127 10.09 -2.47 9.51
N ARG A 128 11.17 -3.07 10.01
CA ARG A 128 11.91 -4.15 9.41
C ARG A 128 11.26 -5.47 9.82
N ILE A 129 10.87 -6.29 8.84
CA ILE A 129 10.23 -7.59 9.03
C ILE A 129 11.24 -8.66 8.62
N ILE A 130 11.56 -9.57 9.52
CA ILE A 130 12.68 -10.52 9.36
C ILE A 130 12.20 -11.93 9.71
N SER A 131 12.57 -12.90 8.87
CA SER A 131 12.36 -14.33 9.16
C SER A 131 13.46 -15.18 8.51
N SER A 132 13.78 -16.31 9.13
CA SER A 132 14.56 -17.40 8.53
C SER A 132 13.66 -18.52 7.97
N ASP A 133 12.36 -18.47 8.20
CA ASP A 133 11.36 -19.39 7.63
C ASP A 133 10.99 -18.94 6.21
N SER A 134 11.29 -19.76 5.22
CA SER A 134 11.05 -19.45 3.81
C SER A 134 9.57 -19.20 3.48
N LEU A 135 8.65 -19.90 4.13
CA LEU A 135 7.21 -19.69 3.93
C LEU A 135 6.75 -18.35 4.56
N ALA A 136 7.31 -18.00 5.72
CA ALA A 136 7.06 -16.67 6.31
C ALA A 136 7.61 -15.55 5.41
N VAL A 137 8.82 -15.71 4.84
CA VAL A 137 9.41 -14.75 3.88
C VAL A 137 8.51 -14.60 2.65
N GLN A 138 8.02 -15.70 2.10
CA GLN A 138 7.08 -15.66 0.97
C GLN A 138 5.80 -14.91 1.31
N ALA A 139 5.21 -15.17 2.48
CA ALA A 139 4.02 -14.48 2.95
C ALA A 139 4.25 -12.96 3.14
N ILE A 140 5.40 -12.59 3.71
CA ILE A 140 5.82 -11.19 3.85
C ILE A 140 5.92 -10.53 2.47
N HIS A 141 6.49 -11.21 1.47
CA HIS A 141 6.60 -10.69 0.11
C HIS A 141 5.24 -10.50 -0.55
N GLN A 142 4.30 -11.43 -0.36
CA GLN A 142 2.92 -11.29 -0.85
C GLN A 142 2.24 -10.07 -0.23
N PHE A 143 2.33 -9.92 1.07
CA PHE A 143 1.77 -8.80 1.81
C PHE A 143 2.34 -7.44 1.37
N LEU A 144 3.65 -7.31 1.28
CA LEU A 144 4.30 -6.07 0.87
C LEU A 144 4.06 -5.74 -0.61
N SER A 145 4.01 -6.75 -1.49
CA SER A 145 3.71 -6.57 -2.91
C SER A 145 2.29 -6.06 -3.13
N ALA A 146 1.31 -6.60 -2.40
CA ALA A 146 -0.08 -6.13 -2.47
C ALA A 146 -0.19 -4.66 -2.04
N GLN A 147 0.40 -4.29 -0.91
CA GLN A 147 0.42 -2.90 -0.45
C GLN A 147 1.10 -1.97 -1.46
N ARG A 148 2.26 -2.40 -2.01
CA ARG A 148 2.97 -1.61 -3.02
C ARG A 148 2.10 -1.33 -4.24
N MET A 149 1.39 -2.35 -4.76
CA MET A 149 0.52 -2.19 -5.93
C MET A 149 -0.63 -1.22 -5.66
N GLU A 150 -1.24 -1.26 -4.49
CA GLU A 150 -2.37 -0.39 -4.14
C GLU A 150 -1.96 1.05 -3.83
N HIS A 151 -0.71 1.29 -3.42
CA HIS A 151 -0.17 2.61 -3.16
C HIS A 151 0.51 3.27 -4.38
N GLN A 152 0.63 2.57 -5.53
CA GLN A 152 1.20 3.08 -6.78
C GLN A 152 0.07 3.54 -7.73
N HIS A 153 -0.39 4.79 -7.58
CA HIS A 153 -1.29 5.44 -8.55
C HIS A 153 -0.89 6.90 -8.76
#